data_da19e0bb229e0c796b183f35f4e757c8
#
_entry.id   da19e0bb229e0c796b183f35f4e757c8
#
_cell.length_a   1.000
_cell.length_b   1.000
_cell.length_c   1.000
_cell.angle_alpha   90.00
_cell.angle_beta   90.00
_cell.angle_gamma   90.00
#
_symmetry.space_group_name_H-M   'P 1'
#
loop_
_entity.id
_entity.type
_entity.pdbx_description
1 polymer ?
#
loop_
_entity_poly.entity_id
_entity_poly.type
_entity_poly.pdbx_seq_one_letter_code
_entity_poly.pdbx_strand_id
1 'polypeptide(L)'
;FAFKLGYLLDKAHSMIDFEDYRDLFNKYDTLTKISFDYAVVEKEPKIQVMRFAGQWKDLGTWNTLTEAMGEPSVGKAMMNDTCTNVHVVNELNVPVLAMGLHDVVISASPEGILVSDKEQSSYIKPYVDKIDQQIMFAEKSWGSFRVLDVEDESLTIKVTLNPGHSMNYHSHARRDEVWTVISGRGYAIVDGAKTAV
;
A
#
# COMPACT_ATOMS: atom_id res chain seq x y z
N PHE A 1 -0.85 -16.37 13.31
CA PHE A 1 -1.00 -16.71 14.72
C PHE A 1 -2.48 -16.76 15.12
N ALA A 2 -2.85 -17.62 16.10
CA ALA A 2 -4.17 -17.64 16.73
C ALA A 2 -3.99 -17.58 18.25
N PHE A 3 -4.68 -16.69 18.90
CA PHE A 3 -4.61 -16.48 20.34
C PHE A 3 -5.93 -15.93 20.90
N LYS A 4 -6.13 -16.04 22.20
CA LYS A 4 -7.25 -15.40 22.88
C LYS A 4 -6.95 -13.91 23.04
N LEU A 5 -7.95 -13.05 22.80
CA LEU A 5 -7.79 -11.59 22.92
C LEU A 5 -7.29 -11.18 24.31
N GLY A 6 -7.81 -11.76 25.39
CA GLY A 6 -7.35 -11.47 26.76
C GLY A 6 -5.85 -11.71 26.95
N TYR A 7 -5.33 -12.81 26.40
CA TYR A 7 -3.89 -13.09 26.46
C TYR A 7 -3.06 -11.96 25.80
N LEU A 8 -3.49 -11.47 24.63
CA LEU A 8 -2.78 -10.39 23.94
C LEU A 8 -2.85 -9.07 24.72
N LEU A 9 -4.00 -8.74 25.29
CA LEU A 9 -4.17 -7.56 26.13
C LEU A 9 -3.28 -7.62 27.37
N ASP A 10 -3.24 -8.76 28.07
CA ASP A 10 -2.37 -8.95 29.23
C ASP A 10 -0.88 -8.77 28.87
N LYS A 11 -0.46 -9.28 27.69
CA LYS A 11 0.90 -9.08 27.18
C LYS A 11 1.17 -7.61 26.86
N ALA A 12 0.23 -6.90 26.21
CA ALA A 12 0.37 -5.48 25.91
C ALA A 12 0.54 -4.66 27.21
N HIS A 13 -0.32 -4.87 28.21
CA HIS A 13 -0.22 -4.20 29.51
C HIS A 13 1.05 -4.57 30.28
N SER A 14 1.63 -5.75 30.05
CA SER A 14 2.93 -6.11 30.64
C SER A 14 4.12 -5.36 30.02
N MET A 15 3.95 -4.82 28.80
CA MET A 15 5.00 -4.07 28.09
C MET A 15 4.89 -2.57 28.33
N ILE A 16 3.67 -2.06 28.45
CA ILE A 16 3.39 -0.65 28.67
C ILE A 16 2.06 -0.52 29.41
N ASP A 17 2.04 0.30 30.46
CA ASP A 17 0.84 0.60 31.19
C ASP A 17 0.12 1.78 30.55
N PHE A 18 -1.17 1.63 30.22
CA PHE A 18 -2.01 2.64 29.61
C PHE A 18 -3.47 2.49 30.05
N GLU A 19 -4.16 3.61 30.19
CA GLU A 19 -5.56 3.67 30.60
C GLU A 19 -6.52 3.66 29.41
N ASP A 20 -6.17 4.38 28.34
CA ASP A 20 -6.97 4.49 27.13
C ASP A 20 -6.10 4.64 25.88
N TYR A 21 -6.74 4.76 24.71
CA TYR A 21 -6.05 4.96 23.44
C TYR A 21 -5.18 6.23 23.42
N ARG A 22 -5.63 7.30 24.02
CA ARG A 22 -4.91 8.58 24.00
C ARG A 22 -3.65 8.52 24.85
N ASP A 23 -3.73 7.88 25.99
CA ASP A 23 -2.58 7.62 26.87
C ASP A 23 -1.57 6.70 26.16
N LEU A 24 -2.04 5.61 25.56
CA LEU A 24 -1.19 4.72 24.75
C LEU A 24 -0.53 5.48 23.59
N PHE A 25 -1.27 6.32 22.86
CA PHE A 25 -0.72 7.11 21.75
C PHE A 25 0.41 8.04 22.22
N ASN A 26 0.23 8.71 23.35
CA ASN A 26 1.26 9.60 23.90
C ASN A 26 2.51 8.86 24.38
N LYS A 27 2.37 7.60 24.79
CA LYS A 27 3.47 6.75 25.26
C LYS A 27 4.05 5.87 24.17
N TYR A 28 3.46 5.82 22.98
CA TYR A 28 3.77 4.84 21.93
C TYR A 28 5.24 4.87 21.50
N ASP A 29 5.82 6.06 21.40
CA ASP A 29 7.24 6.24 21.00
C ASP A 29 8.24 5.71 22.05
N THR A 30 7.78 5.39 23.26
CA THR A 30 8.62 4.76 24.31
C THR A 30 8.75 3.25 24.12
N LEU A 31 7.91 2.65 23.27
CA LEU A 31 7.96 1.21 23.00
C LEU A 31 9.18 0.85 22.16
N THR A 32 9.77 -0.30 22.50
CA THR A 32 10.86 -0.87 21.70
C THR A 32 10.30 -1.28 20.33
N LYS A 33 10.92 -0.79 19.26
CA LYS A 33 10.59 -1.19 17.88
C LYS A 33 11.05 -2.62 17.64
N ILE A 34 10.15 -3.58 17.82
CA ILE A 34 10.39 -5.02 17.72
C ILE A 34 9.18 -5.72 17.11
N SER A 35 9.38 -6.79 16.34
CA SER A 35 8.27 -7.57 15.81
C SER A 35 7.57 -8.39 16.89
N PHE A 36 6.30 -8.74 16.65
CA PHE A 36 5.52 -9.60 17.52
C PHE A 36 6.18 -10.98 17.72
N ASP A 37 6.84 -11.50 16.69
CA ASP A 37 7.58 -12.76 16.76
C ASP A 37 8.65 -12.71 17.83
N TYR A 38 9.53 -11.74 17.80
CA TYR A 38 10.61 -11.58 18.77
C TYR A 38 10.14 -11.11 20.15
N ALA A 39 9.10 -10.27 20.17
CA ALA A 39 8.60 -9.73 21.44
C ALA A 39 7.85 -10.76 22.26
N VAL A 40 7.03 -11.59 21.59
CA VAL A 40 6.06 -12.47 22.22
C VAL A 40 6.27 -13.94 21.86
N VAL A 41 6.25 -14.29 20.56
CA VAL A 41 6.16 -15.69 20.11
C VAL A 41 7.37 -16.50 20.54
N GLU A 42 8.58 -16.00 20.33
CA GLU A 42 9.82 -16.71 20.68
C GLU A 42 10.01 -16.88 22.19
N LYS A 43 9.35 -16.03 22.98
CA LYS A 43 9.42 -16.07 24.46
C LYS A 43 8.27 -16.83 25.12
N GLU A 44 7.29 -17.27 24.34
CA GLU A 44 6.12 -17.92 24.90
C GLU A 44 6.36 -19.43 25.14
N PRO A 45 6.38 -19.89 26.40
CA PRO A 45 6.70 -21.27 26.71
C PRO A 45 5.57 -22.25 26.39
N LYS A 46 4.35 -21.76 26.20
CA LYS A 46 3.15 -22.57 25.94
C LYS A 46 2.62 -22.35 24.54
N ILE A 47 3.47 -22.60 23.55
CA ILE A 47 3.08 -22.48 22.14
C ILE A 47 2.62 -23.84 21.59
N GLN A 48 1.56 -23.83 20.80
CA GLN A 48 1.12 -24.99 20.03
C GLN A 48 1.47 -24.75 18.57
N VAL A 49 2.10 -25.73 17.95
CA VAL A 49 2.47 -25.68 16.52
C VAL A 49 1.64 -26.71 15.78
N MET A 50 0.89 -26.26 14.80
CA MET A 50 0.13 -27.13 13.91
C MET A 50 0.97 -27.40 12.67
N ARG A 51 1.25 -28.68 12.39
CA ARG A 51 1.96 -29.07 11.16
C ARG A 51 1.06 -28.87 9.95
N PHE A 52 1.58 -28.23 8.94
CA PHE A 52 0.91 -28.06 7.66
C PHE A 52 1.70 -28.80 6.59
N ALA A 53 1.04 -29.72 5.89
CA ALA A 53 1.66 -30.54 4.84
C ALA A 53 1.34 -30.05 3.41
N GLY A 54 0.64 -28.92 3.29
CA GLY A 54 0.34 -28.30 2.00
C GLY A 54 1.46 -27.39 1.50
N GLN A 55 1.17 -26.66 0.43
CA GLN A 55 2.08 -25.64 -0.08
C GLN A 55 1.90 -24.33 0.71
N TRP A 56 3.00 -23.78 1.15
CA TRP A 56 3.06 -22.46 1.77
C TRP A 56 4.27 -21.72 1.22
N LYS A 57 4.09 -20.47 0.82
CA LYS A 57 5.15 -19.64 0.31
C LYS A 57 4.98 -18.20 0.81
N ASP A 58 6.05 -17.62 1.29
CA ASP A 58 6.11 -16.19 1.56
C ASP A 58 6.24 -15.43 0.23
N LEU A 59 5.34 -14.46 0.00
CA LEU A 59 5.33 -13.60 -1.19
C LEU A 59 5.88 -12.20 -0.87
N GLY A 60 6.73 -12.09 0.14
CA GLY A 60 7.28 -10.83 0.62
C GLY A 60 8.29 -10.15 -0.31
N THR A 61 8.70 -10.78 -1.39
CA THR A 61 9.61 -10.20 -2.39
C THR A 61 9.06 -10.38 -3.80
N TRP A 62 9.50 -9.53 -4.73
CA TRP A 62 9.13 -9.66 -6.14
C TRP A 62 9.55 -11.02 -6.73
N ASN A 63 10.72 -11.53 -6.34
CA ASN A 63 11.18 -12.84 -6.77
C ASN A 63 10.19 -13.93 -6.36
N THR A 64 9.85 -14.02 -5.07
CA THR A 64 8.93 -15.06 -4.59
C THR A 64 7.51 -14.89 -5.12
N LEU A 65 7.04 -13.65 -5.35
CA LEU A 65 5.77 -13.38 -5.99
C LEU A 65 5.74 -13.90 -7.44
N THR A 66 6.77 -13.56 -8.24
CA THR A 66 6.83 -13.96 -9.65
C THR A 66 6.91 -15.47 -9.83
N GLU A 67 7.53 -16.21 -8.91
CA GLU A 67 7.54 -17.67 -8.92
C GLU A 67 6.15 -18.28 -8.63
N ALA A 68 5.26 -17.54 -7.98
CA ALA A 68 3.90 -17.98 -7.67
C ALA A 68 2.86 -17.52 -8.72
N MET A 69 3.25 -16.61 -9.63
CA MET A 69 2.37 -16.16 -10.70
C MET A 69 2.10 -17.28 -11.71
N GLY A 70 0.84 -17.46 -12.09
CA GLY A 70 0.44 -18.41 -13.13
C GLY A 70 0.71 -17.92 -14.56
N GLU A 71 0.79 -16.61 -14.73
CA GLU A 71 1.04 -15.94 -16.01
C GLU A 71 2.24 -15.00 -15.89
N PRO A 72 3.03 -14.83 -16.94
CA PRO A 72 4.22 -13.98 -16.90
C PRO A 72 3.89 -12.49 -16.83
N SER A 73 2.64 -12.09 -17.05
CA SER A 73 2.25 -10.69 -17.00
C SER A 73 0.85 -10.47 -16.44
N VAL A 74 0.69 -9.33 -15.77
CA VAL A 74 -0.58 -8.75 -15.33
C VAL A 74 -0.67 -7.34 -15.92
N GLY A 75 -1.84 -6.98 -16.49
CA GLY A 75 -2.05 -5.69 -17.12
C GLY A 75 -1.57 -5.64 -18.57
N LYS A 76 -1.40 -4.42 -19.10
CA LYS A 76 -1.01 -4.20 -20.51
C LYS A 76 0.49 -4.42 -20.68
N ALA A 77 0.90 -5.62 -21.05
CA ALA A 77 2.29 -5.95 -21.29
C ALA A 77 2.48 -6.78 -22.57
N MET A 78 3.60 -6.59 -23.24
CA MET A 78 4.07 -7.39 -24.36
C MET A 78 5.55 -7.72 -24.16
N MET A 79 5.89 -8.99 -24.33
CA MET A 79 7.27 -9.47 -24.28
C MET A 79 7.59 -10.21 -25.59
N ASN A 80 8.79 -9.99 -26.13
CA ASN A 80 9.21 -10.73 -27.32
C ASN A 80 9.76 -12.12 -26.97
N ASP A 81 9.90 -12.97 -27.96
CA ASP A 81 10.31 -14.39 -27.82
C ASP A 81 11.73 -14.58 -27.28
N THR A 82 12.52 -13.53 -27.23
CA THR A 82 13.87 -13.56 -26.64
C THR A 82 13.90 -13.25 -25.14
N CYS A 83 12.77 -12.89 -24.55
CA CYS A 83 12.64 -12.74 -23.10
C CYS A 83 12.58 -14.11 -22.42
N THR A 84 13.36 -14.31 -21.35
CA THR A 84 13.35 -15.52 -20.55
C THR A 84 13.19 -15.20 -19.07
N ASN A 85 12.25 -15.88 -18.39
CA ASN A 85 11.96 -15.68 -16.97
C ASN A 85 11.70 -14.20 -16.61
N VAL A 86 11.01 -13.45 -17.50
CA VAL A 86 10.61 -12.06 -17.29
C VAL A 86 9.16 -12.01 -16.81
N HIS A 87 8.90 -11.21 -15.79
CA HIS A 87 7.54 -10.96 -15.31
C HIS A 87 7.25 -9.47 -15.30
N VAL A 88 6.03 -9.12 -15.74
CA VAL A 88 5.57 -7.72 -15.80
C VAL A 88 4.26 -7.60 -15.03
N VAL A 89 4.24 -6.70 -14.03
CA VAL A 89 3.03 -6.29 -13.33
C VAL A 89 2.78 -4.81 -13.67
N ASN A 90 1.80 -4.54 -14.51
CA ASN A 90 1.52 -3.20 -14.99
C ASN A 90 0.11 -2.74 -14.56
N GLU A 91 0.05 -1.83 -13.62
CA GLU A 91 -1.19 -1.20 -13.14
C GLU A 91 -1.54 0.09 -13.91
N LEU A 92 -0.64 0.52 -14.81
CA LEU A 92 -0.84 1.74 -15.61
C LEU A 92 -1.71 1.46 -16.84
N ASN A 93 -2.31 2.52 -17.37
CA ASN A 93 -3.08 2.45 -18.62
C ASN A 93 -2.21 2.46 -19.89
N VAL A 94 -0.91 2.72 -19.76
CA VAL A 94 0.06 2.66 -20.86
C VAL A 94 0.65 1.25 -20.97
N PRO A 95 0.93 0.72 -22.18
CA PRO A 95 1.52 -0.59 -22.32
C PRO A 95 3.00 -0.62 -21.93
N VAL A 96 3.46 -1.75 -21.40
CA VAL A 96 4.88 -2.06 -21.22
C VAL A 96 5.32 -3.00 -22.33
N LEU A 97 6.39 -2.68 -23.02
CA LEU A 97 7.07 -3.55 -24.00
C LEU A 97 8.43 -3.94 -23.43
N ALA A 98 8.67 -5.24 -23.27
CA ALA A 98 9.94 -5.80 -22.83
C ALA A 98 10.56 -6.65 -23.94
N MET A 99 11.84 -6.47 -24.22
CA MET A 99 12.54 -7.18 -25.29
C MET A 99 13.94 -7.60 -24.84
N GLY A 100 14.29 -8.88 -25.08
CA GLY A 100 15.65 -9.38 -24.85
C GLY A 100 16.10 -9.38 -23.38
N LEU A 101 15.17 -9.42 -22.44
CA LEU A 101 15.46 -9.41 -21.01
C LEU A 101 15.50 -10.83 -20.44
N HIS A 102 16.27 -11.02 -19.37
CA HIS A 102 16.44 -12.30 -18.70
C HIS A 102 16.41 -12.10 -17.19
N ASP A 103 15.64 -12.95 -16.47
CA ASP A 103 15.55 -12.96 -15.01
C ASP A 103 15.14 -11.60 -14.40
N VAL A 104 14.22 -10.89 -15.06
CA VAL A 104 13.80 -9.53 -14.71
C VAL A 104 12.36 -9.49 -14.23
N VAL A 105 12.09 -8.66 -13.22
CA VAL A 105 10.76 -8.20 -12.89
C VAL A 105 10.61 -6.72 -13.26
N ILE A 106 9.49 -6.39 -13.88
CA ILE A 106 9.04 -5.02 -14.15
C ILE A 106 7.73 -4.81 -13.43
N SER A 107 7.70 -3.85 -12.51
CA SER A 107 6.47 -3.41 -11.86
C SER A 107 6.24 -1.94 -12.18
N ALA A 108 5.10 -1.63 -12.78
CA ALA A 108 4.71 -0.27 -13.13
C ALA A 108 3.42 0.09 -12.41
N SER A 109 3.49 1.07 -11.52
CA SER A 109 2.37 1.61 -10.75
C SER A 109 2.32 3.13 -10.85
N PRO A 110 1.24 3.78 -10.38
CA PRO A 110 1.21 5.24 -10.32
C PRO A 110 2.32 5.88 -9.49
N GLU A 111 2.84 5.16 -8.49
CA GLU A 111 3.89 5.63 -7.59
C GLU A 111 5.29 5.52 -8.19
N GLY A 112 5.46 4.68 -9.23
CA GLY A 112 6.75 4.52 -9.86
C GLY A 112 6.89 3.23 -10.66
N ILE A 113 8.04 3.10 -11.32
CA ILE A 113 8.38 1.94 -12.13
C ILE A 113 9.64 1.29 -11.56
N LEU A 114 9.52 0.02 -11.18
CA LEU A 114 10.65 -0.83 -10.82
C LEU A 114 11.04 -1.68 -12.03
N VAL A 115 12.31 -1.68 -12.37
CA VAL A 115 12.93 -2.66 -13.27
C VAL A 115 14.11 -3.26 -12.51
N SER A 116 14.04 -4.55 -12.22
CA SER A 116 15.04 -5.21 -11.39
C SER A 116 15.32 -6.62 -11.85
N ASP A 117 16.57 -7.04 -11.73
CA ASP A 117 16.88 -8.46 -11.61
C ASP A 117 16.07 -9.06 -10.46
N LYS A 118 15.60 -10.31 -10.62
CA LYS A 118 14.71 -10.95 -9.65
C LYS A 118 15.35 -11.19 -8.29
N GLU A 119 16.62 -11.60 -8.25
CA GLU A 119 17.33 -11.83 -6.99
C GLU A 119 17.58 -10.49 -6.29
N GLN A 120 18.02 -9.47 -7.05
CA GLN A 120 18.26 -8.12 -6.53
C GLN A 120 16.98 -7.47 -5.99
N SER A 121 15.82 -7.83 -6.53
CA SER A 121 14.54 -7.30 -6.08
C SER A 121 14.23 -7.58 -4.60
N SER A 122 14.90 -8.56 -4.00
CA SER A 122 14.78 -8.85 -2.56
C SER A 122 15.47 -7.82 -1.67
N TYR A 123 16.32 -6.97 -2.23
CA TYR A 123 17.14 -5.98 -1.52
C TYR A 123 16.75 -4.54 -1.82
N ILE A 124 15.56 -4.30 -2.39
CA ILE A 124 15.13 -2.97 -2.84
C ILE A 124 14.88 -1.98 -1.69
N LYS A 125 14.52 -2.45 -0.49
CA LYS A 125 14.06 -1.61 0.61
C LYS A 125 14.98 -0.42 0.93
N PRO A 126 16.31 -0.57 1.07
CA PRO A 126 17.20 0.56 1.38
C PRO A 126 17.25 1.63 0.28
N TYR A 127 16.82 1.29 -0.94
CA TYR A 127 16.77 2.21 -2.08
C TYR A 127 15.41 2.90 -2.15
N VAL A 128 14.32 2.15 -2.00
CA VAL A 128 12.96 2.70 -1.98
C VAL A 128 12.78 3.68 -0.83
N ASP A 129 13.34 3.39 0.36
CA ASP A 129 13.30 4.29 1.52
C ASP A 129 13.99 5.65 1.28
N LYS A 130 14.78 5.79 0.20
CA LYS A 130 15.45 7.05 -0.18
C LYS A 130 14.70 7.83 -1.27
N ILE A 131 13.70 7.22 -1.88
CA ILE A 131 12.89 7.86 -2.91
C ILE A 131 11.79 8.61 -2.21
N ASP A 132 11.75 9.94 -2.42
CA ASP A 132 10.61 10.74 -1.97
C ASP A 132 9.42 10.42 -2.87
N GLN A 133 8.48 9.64 -2.34
CA GLN A 133 7.31 9.18 -3.07
C GLN A 133 6.09 10.00 -2.71
N GLN A 134 5.49 10.62 -3.72
CA GLN A 134 4.15 11.17 -3.59
C GLN A 134 3.12 10.03 -3.71
N ILE A 135 2.11 10.02 -2.85
CA ILE A 135 0.98 9.08 -2.99
C ILE A 135 0.17 9.51 -4.21
N MET A 136 0.26 8.72 -5.28
CA MET A 136 -0.43 8.98 -6.54
C MET A 136 -1.83 8.36 -6.60
N PHE A 137 -2.09 7.34 -5.80
CA PHE A 137 -3.40 6.71 -5.66
C PHE A 137 -3.63 6.24 -4.23
N ALA A 138 -4.84 6.41 -3.71
CA ALA A 138 -5.25 5.77 -2.48
C ALA A 138 -6.74 5.47 -2.46
N GLU A 139 -7.10 4.33 -1.89
CA GLU A 139 -8.46 3.99 -1.48
C GLU A 139 -8.72 4.52 -0.07
N LYS A 140 -9.91 5.05 0.14
CA LYS A 140 -10.40 5.59 1.41
C LYS A 140 -11.76 4.99 1.72
N SER A 141 -12.19 5.10 2.96
CA SER A 141 -13.54 4.65 3.36
C SER A 141 -14.67 5.29 2.55
N TRP A 142 -14.45 6.46 1.99
CA TRP A 142 -15.43 7.21 1.21
C TRP A 142 -15.31 7.02 -0.31
N GLY A 143 -14.27 6.35 -0.81
CA GLY A 143 -14.00 6.18 -2.23
C GLY A 143 -12.52 6.11 -2.53
N SER A 144 -12.04 6.85 -3.53
CA SER A 144 -10.64 6.88 -3.90
C SER A 144 -10.22 8.23 -4.46
N PHE A 145 -8.91 8.48 -4.47
CA PHE A 145 -8.34 9.55 -5.27
C PHE A 145 -7.19 9.04 -6.12
N ARG A 146 -6.97 9.71 -7.25
CA ARG A 146 -5.83 9.50 -8.13
C ARG A 146 -5.26 10.85 -8.54
N VAL A 147 -3.98 11.04 -8.34
CA VAL A 147 -3.24 12.18 -8.87
C VAL A 147 -3.10 11.98 -10.37
N LEU A 148 -3.48 12.99 -11.15
CA LEU A 148 -3.43 12.98 -12.62
C LEU A 148 -2.22 13.75 -13.13
N ASP A 149 -1.86 14.83 -12.44
CA ASP A 149 -0.78 15.71 -12.84
C ASP A 149 -0.18 16.42 -11.63
N VAL A 150 1.13 16.61 -11.65
CA VAL A 150 1.91 17.27 -10.60
C VAL A 150 2.87 18.25 -11.24
N GLU A 151 2.70 19.50 -10.93
CA GLU A 151 3.58 20.62 -11.33
C GLU A 151 4.09 21.32 -10.06
N ASP A 152 5.06 22.19 -10.21
CA ASP A 152 5.66 22.91 -9.07
C ASP A 152 4.62 23.69 -8.25
N GLU A 153 3.63 24.29 -8.91
CA GLU A 153 2.63 25.15 -8.30
C GLU A 153 1.19 24.61 -8.40
N SER A 154 1.00 23.45 -9.02
CA SER A 154 -0.35 22.88 -9.21
C SER A 154 -0.38 21.36 -9.07
N LEU A 155 -1.53 20.86 -8.63
CA LEU A 155 -1.81 19.43 -8.47
C LEU A 155 -3.21 19.15 -8.98
N THR A 156 -3.32 18.26 -9.98
CA THR A 156 -4.61 17.79 -10.49
C THR A 156 -4.94 16.42 -9.93
N ILE A 157 -6.08 16.31 -9.27
CA ILE A 157 -6.52 15.06 -8.63
C ILE A 157 -7.92 14.69 -9.14
N LYS A 158 -8.09 13.43 -9.51
CA LYS A 158 -9.41 12.85 -9.69
C LYS A 158 -9.86 12.20 -8.38
N VAL A 159 -10.98 12.66 -7.85
CA VAL A 159 -11.65 12.07 -6.68
C VAL A 159 -12.89 11.30 -7.12
N THR A 160 -13.07 10.11 -6.60
CA THR A 160 -14.26 9.30 -6.81
C THR A 160 -14.90 9.02 -5.45
N LEU A 161 -16.15 9.44 -5.27
CA LEU A 161 -16.92 9.16 -4.06
C LEU A 161 -17.83 7.97 -4.29
N ASN A 162 -17.88 7.06 -3.33
CA ASN A 162 -18.84 5.96 -3.33
C ASN A 162 -20.26 6.51 -3.02
N PRO A 163 -21.32 5.92 -3.59
CA PRO A 163 -22.69 6.30 -3.26
C PRO A 163 -22.94 6.28 -1.75
N GLY A 164 -23.55 7.37 -1.25
CA GLY A 164 -23.85 7.51 0.19
C GLY A 164 -22.67 7.89 1.08
N HIS A 165 -21.50 8.14 0.52
CA HIS A 165 -20.31 8.54 1.27
C HIS A 165 -19.97 10.03 1.06
N SER A 166 -19.15 10.55 1.95
CA SER A 166 -18.63 11.91 1.89
C SER A 166 -17.18 11.98 2.35
N MET A 167 -16.41 12.89 1.77
CA MET A 167 -15.11 13.28 2.30
C MET A 167 -15.28 14.09 3.58
N ASN A 168 -14.26 14.08 4.42
CA ASN A 168 -14.23 14.96 5.59
C ASN A 168 -14.19 16.42 5.18
N TYR A 169 -14.93 17.25 5.91
CA TYR A 169 -14.85 18.71 5.75
C TYR A 169 -13.47 19.19 6.21
N HIS A 170 -12.77 19.93 5.36
CA HIS A 170 -11.41 20.38 5.61
C HIS A 170 -11.12 21.70 4.90
N SER A 171 -10.02 22.33 5.25
CA SER A 171 -9.53 23.56 4.62
C SER A 171 -8.02 23.47 4.40
N HIS A 172 -7.52 24.29 3.50
CA HIS A 172 -6.09 24.40 3.19
C HIS A 172 -5.57 25.79 3.45
N ALA A 173 -4.42 25.90 4.14
CA ALA A 173 -3.79 27.15 4.47
C ALA A 173 -2.86 27.70 3.37
N ARG A 174 -2.49 26.87 2.40
CA ARG A 174 -1.43 27.18 1.42
C ARG A 174 -1.83 26.95 -0.04
N ARG A 175 -3.08 26.59 -0.31
CA ARG A 175 -3.58 26.35 -1.66
C ARG A 175 -5.06 26.65 -1.74
N ASP A 176 -5.47 27.05 -2.93
CA ASP A 176 -6.87 27.13 -3.34
C ASP A 176 -7.26 25.88 -4.13
N GLU A 177 -8.54 25.58 -4.20
CA GLU A 177 -9.05 24.44 -4.95
C GLU A 177 -10.15 24.86 -5.91
N VAL A 178 -10.10 24.33 -7.12
CA VAL A 178 -11.16 24.42 -8.11
C VAL A 178 -11.72 23.02 -8.35
N TRP A 179 -12.99 22.83 -8.10
CA TRP A 179 -13.66 21.55 -8.27
C TRP A 179 -14.53 21.53 -9.51
N THR A 180 -14.32 20.52 -10.34
CA THR A 180 -15.15 20.24 -11.52
C THR A 180 -15.80 18.88 -11.36
N VAL A 181 -17.15 18.85 -11.32
CA VAL A 181 -17.90 17.59 -11.28
C VAL A 181 -17.97 17.02 -12.68
N ILE A 182 -17.34 15.87 -12.88
CA ILE A 182 -17.26 15.21 -14.20
C ILE A 182 -18.48 14.30 -14.42
N SER A 183 -18.96 13.63 -13.36
CA SER A 183 -20.10 12.70 -13.45
C SER A 183 -20.73 12.48 -12.08
N GLY A 184 -21.96 12.02 -12.09
CA GLY A 184 -22.72 11.73 -10.86
C GLY A 184 -23.55 12.92 -10.38
N ARG A 185 -24.10 12.77 -9.18
CA ARG A 185 -24.90 13.79 -8.50
C ARG A 185 -24.59 13.75 -7.01
N GLY A 186 -24.50 14.91 -6.38
CA GLY A 186 -24.18 14.99 -4.96
C GLY A 186 -24.38 16.39 -4.40
N TYR A 187 -23.64 16.67 -3.34
CA TYR A 187 -23.63 17.97 -2.72
C TYR A 187 -22.19 18.41 -2.45
N ALA A 188 -21.88 19.66 -2.79
CA ALA A 188 -20.71 20.34 -2.31
C ALA A 188 -21.08 21.21 -1.09
N ILE A 189 -20.22 21.24 -0.08
CA ILE A 189 -20.39 22.09 1.10
C ILE A 189 -19.16 23.00 1.18
N VAL A 190 -19.34 24.29 0.93
CA VAL A 190 -18.30 25.30 0.98
C VAL A 190 -18.74 26.40 1.96
N ASP A 191 -17.91 26.71 2.94
CA ASP A 191 -18.20 27.68 4.01
C ASP A 191 -19.56 27.43 4.70
N GLY A 192 -19.91 26.16 4.89
CA GLY A 192 -21.17 25.73 5.48
C GLY A 192 -22.38 25.77 4.52
N ALA A 193 -22.25 26.37 3.33
CA ALA A 193 -23.32 26.39 2.33
C ALA A 193 -23.35 25.08 1.52
N LYS A 194 -24.52 24.42 1.50
CA LYS A 194 -24.74 23.16 0.79
C LYS A 194 -25.36 23.42 -0.59
N THR A 195 -24.67 23.03 -1.64
CA THR A 195 -25.10 23.19 -3.03
C THR A 195 -25.18 21.83 -3.73
N ALA A 196 -26.26 21.58 -4.49
CA ALA A 196 -26.36 20.40 -5.34
C ALA A 196 -25.43 20.52 -6.55
N VAL A 197 -24.75 19.42 -6.90
CA VAL A 197 -23.80 19.31 -8.02
C VAL A 197 -24.05 18.05 -8.82
#